data_219530809e5146726cdb532f7afe5326
#
_entry.id   219530809e5146726cdb532f7afe5326
#
_cell.length_a   1.000
_cell.length_b   1.000
_cell.length_c   1.000
_cell.angle_alpha   90.00
_cell.angle_beta   90.00
_cell.angle_gamma   90.00
#
_symmetry.space_group_name_H-M   'P 1'
#
loop_
_entity.id
_entity.type
_entity.pdbx_description
1 polymer ?
#
loop_
_entity_poly.entity_id
_entity_poly.type
_entity_poly.pdbx_seq_one_letter_code
_entity_poly.pdbx_strand_id
1 'polypeptide(L)'
;MLDSGTTKTVVKSKRGLQLTGPSDKIIVVANGGELAASNTALLQTRALSKGAREAIVVPGMSQPALMSVSTLANNGYTTIFLPGNEGVDVFGANDVVISSTAPPALQGWRDGRGLWMVPVVDD
;
A
#
# COMPACT_ATOMS: atom_id res chain seq x y z
N MET A 1 -5.44 0.84 -7.41
CA MET A 1 -4.00 0.79 -7.74
C MET A 1 -3.21 0.38 -6.51
N LEU A 2 -2.29 -0.53 -6.66
CA LEU A 2 -1.35 -0.92 -5.62
C LEU A 2 -0.12 -0.01 -5.70
N ASP A 3 0.31 0.57 -4.58
CA ASP A 3 1.35 1.59 -4.56
C ASP A 3 2.36 1.32 -3.44
N SER A 4 3.64 1.11 -3.82
CA SER A 4 4.75 0.91 -2.87
C SER A 4 5.25 2.22 -2.27
N GLY A 5 4.90 3.37 -2.84
CA GLY A 5 5.32 4.69 -2.39
C GLY A 5 4.41 5.34 -1.36
N THR A 6 3.24 4.77 -1.07
CA THR A 6 2.35 5.28 -0.04
C THR A 6 2.40 4.40 1.21
N THR A 7 2.37 5.03 2.38
CA THR A 7 2.37 4.32 3.67
C THR A 7 0.97 4.05 4.21
N LYS A 8 -0.06 4.63 3.59
CA LYS A 8 -1.48 4.45 3.94
C LYS A 8 -2.29 4.14 2.69
N THR A 9 -3.27 3.26 2.82
CA THR A 9 -4.26 3.05 1.77
C THR A 9 -5.21 4.24 1.74
N VAL A 10 -5.43 4.79 0.55
CA VAL A 10 -6.22 6.00 0.33
C VAL A 10 -7.28 5.71 -0.73
N VAL A 11 -8.52 6.13 -0.48
CA VAL A 11 -9.64 5.98 -1.41
C VAL A 11 -10.32 7.30 -1.63
N LYS A 12 -10.83 7.52 -2.84
CA LYS A 12 -11.52 8.76 -3.19
C LYS A 12 -12.96 8.81 -2.68
N SER A 13 -13.68 7.70 -2.82
CA SER A 13 -15.09 7.61 -2.48
C SER A 13 -15.32 6.73 -1.26
N LYS A 14 -16.18 7.20 -0.35
CA LYS A 14 -16.65 6.41 0.79
C LYS A 14 -17.79 5.44 0.44
N ARG A 15 -18.24 5.45 -0.81
CA ARG A 15 -19.37 4.65 -1.28
C ARG A 15 -19.09 3.16 -1.14
N GLY A 16 -19.96 2.45 -0.45
CA GLY A 16 -19.81 1.00 -0.24
C GLY A 16 -18.80 0.60 0.82
N LEU A 17 -18.18 1.56 1.51
CA LEU A 17 -17.21 1.27 2.57
C LEU A 17 -17.83 1.39 3.95
N GLN A 18 -17.29 0.63 4.90
CA GLN A 18 -17.63 0.78 6.30
C GLN A 18 -16.83 1.95 6.88
N LEU A 19 -17.49 3.07 7.15
CA LEU A 19 -16.84 4.23 7.77
C LEU A 19 -16.55 3.91 9.25
N THR A 20 -15.35 4.28 9.71
CA THR A 20 -14.90 4.03 11.08
C THR A 20 -14.78 5.31 11.91
N GLY A 21 -14.87 6.47 11.27
CA GLY A 21 -14.87 7.75 11.97
C GLY A 21 -14.52 8.91 11.04
N PRO A 22 -14.67 10.15 11.54
CA PRO A 22 -14.18 11.32 10.81
C PRO A 22 -12.65 11.38 10.86
N SER A 23 -12.06 12.07 9.88
CA SER A 23 -10.62 12.33 9.84
C SER A 23 -10.38 13.76 9.40
N ASP A 24 -9.43 14.43 10.04
CA ASP A 24 -8.96 15.76 9.67
C ASP A 24 -7.53 15.74 9.12
N LYS A 25 -7.03 14.57 8.76
CA LYS A 25 -5.68 14.45 8.21
C LYS A 25 -5.55 15.19 6.89
N ILE A 26 -4.35 15.73 6.67
CA ILE A 26 -3.94 16.34 5.40
C ILE A 26 -2.96 15.40 4.72
N ILE A 27 -3.22 15.10 3.46
CA ILE A 27 -2.36 14.24 2.63
C ILE A 27 -1.59 15.13 1.65
N VAL A 28 -0.27 14.96 1.61
CA VAL A 28 0.57 15.65 0.63
C VAL A 28 0.70 14.75 -0.59
N VAL A 29 0.32 15.25 -1.76
CA VAL A 29 0.41 14.53 -3.02
C VAL A 29 1.73 14.83 -3.74
N ALA A 30 2.02 14.07 -4.81
CA ALA A 30 3.32 14.09 -5.49
C ALA A 30 3.76 15.48 -5.99
N ASN A 31 2.81 16.36 -6.36
CA ASN A 31 3.12 17.72 -6.82
C ASN A 31 3.28 18.74 -5.69
N GLY A 32 3.27 18.29 -4.43
CA GLY A 32 3.37 19.16 -3.26
C GLY A 32 2.03 19.72 -2.77
N GLY A 33 0.95 19.48 -3.50
CA GLY A 33 -0.39 19.91 -3.10
C GLY A 33 -0.89 19.16 -1.88
N GLU A 34 -1.83 19.75 -1.15
CA GLU A 34 -2.43 19.16 0.04
C GLU A 34 -3.88 18.81 -0.22
N LEU A 35 -4.32 17.66 0.27
CA LEU A 35 -5.70 17.19 0.19
C LEU A 35 -6.19 16.81 1.57
N ALA A 36 -7.42 17.20 1.90
CA ALA A 36 -8.03 16.88 3.18
C ALA A 36 -8.73 15.52 3.14
N ALA A 37 -8.49 14.71 4.17
CA ALA A 37 -9.26 13.51 4.40
C ALA A 37 -10.62 13.86 5.02
N SER A 38 -11.65 13.08 4.74
CA SER A 38 -12.97 13.24 5.36
C SER A 38 -13.23 12.17 6.44
N ASN A 39 -12.79 10.95 6.21
CA ASN A 39 -13.12 9.81 7.07
C ASN A 39 -11.98 8.80 7.08
N THR A 40 -11.98 7.96 8.11
CA THR A 40 -11.34 6.65 8.06
C THR A 40 -12.39 5.60 7.71
N ALA A 41 -11.97 4.52 7.07
CA ALA A 41 -12.87 3.49 6.59
C ALA A 41 -12.19 2.12 6.54
N LEU A 42 -12.99 1.07 6.34
CA LEU A 42 -12.49 -0.27 6.05
C LEU A 42 -12.88 -0.66 4.62
N LEU A 43 -11.90 -1.15 3.85
CA LEU A 43 -12.16 -1.76 2.55
C LEU A 43 -13.02 -3.01 2.72
N GLN A 44 -13.80 -3.34 1.69
CA GLN A 44 -14.63 -4.54 1.69
C GLN A 44 -13.91 -5.80 1.19
N THR A 45 -12.62 -5.74 0.95
CA THR A 45 -11.81 -6.88 0.50
C THR A 45 -11.67 -7.90 1.63
N ARG A 46 -12.60 -8.83 1.71
CA ARG A 46 -12.70 -9.79 2.83
C ARG A 46 -11.53 -10.76 2.94
N ALA A 47 -10.77 -10.95 1.87
CA ALA A 47 -9.57 -11.78 1.89
C ALA A 47 -8.46 -11.19 2.76
N LEU A 48 -8.53 -9.90 3.07
CA LEU A 48 -7.55 -9.20 3.90
C LEU A 48 -8.03 -9.11 5.35
N SER A 49 -7.07 -9.16 6.28
CA SER A 49 -7.35 -8.89 7.70
C SER A 49 -7.86 -7.46 7.90
N LYS A 50 -8.48 -7.18 9.05
CA LYS A 50 -9.02 -5.86 9.35
C LYS A 50 -7.95 -4.76 9.26
N GLY A 51 -6.76 -4.99 9.83
CA GLY A 51 -5.67 -4.02 9.78
C GLY A 51 -5.20 -3.71 8.35
N ALA A 52 -5.18 -4.72 7.47
CA ALA A 52 -4.82 -4.54 6.06
C ALA A 52 -5.90 -3.81 5.26
N ARG A 53 -7.13 -3.74 5.76
CA ARG A 53 -8.26 -3.07 5.10
C ARG A 53 -8.44 -1.62 5.53
N GLU A 54 -7.68 -1.14 6.49
CA GLU A 54 -7.78 0.25 6.94
C GLU A 54 -7.42 1.22 5.83
N ALA A 55 -8.25 2.24 5.64
CA ALA A 55 -8.10 3.24 4.59
C ALA A 55 -8.50 4.62 5.07
N ILE A 56 -7.99 5.64 4.37
CA ILE A 56 -8.35 7.04 4.55
C ILE A 56 -9.14 7.47 3.33
N VAL A 57 -10.28 8.14 3.53
CA VAL A 57 -11.09 8.69 2.46
C VAL A 57 -10.63 10.11 2.16
N VAL A 58 -10.19 10.35 0.92
CA VAL A 58 -9.71 11.66 0.45
C VAL A 58 -10.47 12.03 -0.83
N PRO A 59 -11.59 12.76 -0.71
CA PRO A 59 -12.46 13.04 -1.86
C PRO A 59 -11.79 13.80 -3.00
N GLY A 60 -10.79 14.63 -2.69
CA GLY A 60 -10.11 15.45 -3.68
C GLY A 60 -9.04 14.75 -4.51
N MET A 61 -8.71 13.47 -4.23
CA MET A 61 -7.65 12.82 -4.99
C MET A 61 -8.10 12.46 -6.42
N SER A 62 -7.12 12.38 -7.35
CA SER A 62 -7.41 12.09 -8.75
C SER A 62 -7.61 10.60 -9.03
N GLN A 63 -6.93 9.74 -8.30
CA GLN A 63 -7.06 8.29 -8.43
C GLN A 63 -8.24 7.76 -7.62
N PRO A 64 -8.95 6.71 -8.09
CA PRO A 64 -10.03 6.11 -7.30
C PRO A 64 -9.55 5.49 -5.98
N ALA A 65 -8.40 4.86 -5.99
CA ALA A 65 -7.81 4.22 -4.81
C ALA A 65 -6.33 3.96 -4.99
N LEU A 66 -5.57 4.08 -3.90
CA LEU A 66 -4.17 3.68 -3.82
C LEU A 66 -4.02 2.74 -2.62
N MET A 67 -3.78 1.45 -2.88
CA MET A 67 -3.56 0.47 -1.81
C MET A 67 -2.09 0.46 -1.41
N SER A 68 -1.83 0.61 -0.13
CA SER A 68 -0.47 0.68 0.41
C SER A 68 0.16 -0.69 0.56
N VAL A 69 1.27 -0.93 -0.13
CA VAL A 69 2.11 -2.13 0.08
C VAL A 69 2.66 -2.14 1.51
N SER A 70 2.99 -0.97 2.06
CA SER A 70 3.46 -0.86 3.44
C SER A 70 2.42 -1.33 4.45
N THR A 71 1.15 -0.95 4.26
CA THR A 71 0.06 -1.42 5.12
C THR A 71 -0.11 -2.94 5.01
N LEU A 72 -0.04 -3.50 3.81
CA LEU A 72 -0.07 -4.95 3.61
C LEU A 72 1.09 -5.63 4.34
N ALA A 73 2.32 -5.14 4.16
CA ALA A 73 3.51 -5.69 4.80
C ALA A 73 3.42 -5.62 6.33
N ASN A 74 2.92 -4.52 6.88
CA ASN A 74 2.74 -4.36 8.33
C ASN A 74 1.76 -5.38 8.92
N ASN A 75 0.88 -5.94 8.09
CA ASN A 75 -0.10 -6.93 8.48
C ASN A 75 0.27 -8.35 8.03
N GLY A 76 1.52 -8.58 7.67
CA GLY A 76 2.08 -9.90 7.38
C GLY A 76 1.90 -10.39 5.94
N TYR A 77 1.40 -9.55 5.02
CA TYR A 77 1.20 -9.93 3.63
C TYR A 77 2.47 -9.75 2.81
N THR A 78 2.70 -10.67 1.89
CA THR A 78 3.79 -10.61 0.91
C THR A 78 3.22 -10.19 -0.43
N THR A 79 3.79 -9.16 -1.04
CA THR A 79 3.39 -8.67 -2.36
C THR A 79 4.47 -9.01 -3.37
N ILE A 80 4.09 -9.67 -4.47
CA ILE A 80 5.01 -10.07 -5.53
C ILE A 80 4.58 -9.42 -6.83
N PHE A 81 5.44 -8.57 -7.37
CA PHE A 81 5.27 -7.95 -8.69
C PHE A 81 5.92 -8.88 -9.72
N LEU A 82 5.12 -9.41 -10.62
CA LEU A 82 5.58 -10.36 -11.64
C LEU A 82 6.19 -9.62 -12.83
N PRO A 83 7.14 -10.24 -13.55
CA PRO A 83 7.80 -9.57 -14.67
C PRO A 83 6.83 -9.25 -15.82
N GLY A 84 7.15 -8.22 -16.57
CA GLY A 84 6.35 -7.80 -17.72
C GLY A 84 4.94 -7.39 -17.31
N ASN A 85 3.95 -7.95 -17.96
CA ASN A 85 2.52 -7.69 -17.74
C ASN A 85 1.81 -8.85 -17.04
N GLU A 86 2.55 -9.72 -16.34
CA GLU A 86 1.96 -10.90 -15.70
C GLU A 86 1.14 -10.56 -14.46
N GLY A 87 1.33 -9.37 -13.88
CA GLY A 87 0.50 -8.89 -12.80
C GLY A 87 1.20 -8.82 -11.45
N VAL A 88 0.40 -8.85 -10.39
CA VAL A 88 0.85 -8.76 -9.01
C VAL A 88 0.03 -9.71 -8.13
N ASP A 89 0.69 -10.40 -7.22
CA ASP A 89 0.03 -11.29 -6.28
C ASP A 89 0.29 -10.82 -4.84
N VAL A 90 -0.73 -10.94 -4.00
CA VAL A 90 -0.62 -10.64 -2.56
C VAL A 90 -0.99 -11.92 -1.79
N PHE A 91 -0.06 -12.40 -0.99
CA PHE A 91 -0.24 -13.62 -0.20
C PHE A 91 -0.29 -13.31 1.30
N GLY A 92 -1.09 -14.07 2.02
CA GLY A 92 -1.13 -14.01 3.48
C GLY A 92 0.17 -14.52 4.11
N ALA A 93 0.31 -14.29 5.42
CA ALA A 93 1.46 -14.76 6.17
C ALA A 93 1.58 -16.28 6.07
N ASN A 94 2.79 -16.77 5.76
CA ASN A 94 3.11 -18.20 5.61
C ASN A 94 2.41 -18.91 4.43
N ASP A 95 1.74 -18.14 3.54
CA ASP A 95 1.02 -18.72 2.39
C ASP A 95 1.89 -18.76 1.12
N VAL A 96 3.13 -18.30 1.20
CA VAL A 96 4.05 -18.29 0.07
C VAL A 96 5.44 -18.70 0.51
N VAL A 97 6.09 -19.50 -0.33
CA VAL A 97 7.51 -19.85 -0.18
C VAL A 97 8.25 -19.32 -1.40
N ILE A 98 9.29 -18.53 -1.16
CA ILE A 98 10.11 -17.95 -2.22
C ILE A 98 11.42 -18.67 -2.26
N SER A 99 11.76 -19.24 -3.42
CA SER A 99 13.07 -19.83 -3.65
C SER A 99 13.67 -19.26 -4.94
N SER A 100 14.99 -19.22 -5.00
CA SER A 100 15.70 -18.69 -6.15
C SER A 100 16.88 -19.59 -6.51
N THR A 101 17.28 -19.55 -7.79
CA THR A 101 18.44 -20.30 -8.29
C THR A 101 19.73 -19.49 -8.19
N ALA A 102 19.63 -18.22 -7.82
CA ALA A 102 20.76 -17.30 -7.69
C ALA A 102 20.47 -16.28 -6.58
N PRO A 103 21.50 -15.59 -6.05
CA PRO A 103 21.30 -14.47 -5.14
C PRO A 103 20.49 -13.34 -5.80
N PRO A 104 19.82 -12.47 -5.02
CA PRO A 104 19.11 -11.32 -5.59
C PRO A 104 20.07 -10.42 -6.38
N ALA A 105 19.63 -9.92 -7.53
CA ALA A 105 20.39 -8.92 -8.30
C ALA A 105 20.47 -7.59 -7.55
N LEU A 106 19.40 -7.24 -6.84
CA LEU A 106 19.33 -6.10 -5.94
C LEU A 106 18.71 -6.55 -4.63
N GLN A 107 19.23 -6.03 -3.54
CA GLN A 107 18.67 -6.24 -2.22
C GLN A 107 18.59 -4.93 -1.48
N GLY A 108 17.44 -4.67 -0.89
CA GLY A 108 17.18 -3.40 -0.22
C GLY A 108 16.65 -3.58 1.18
N TRP A 109 16.12 -2.52 1.71
CA TRP A 109 15.59 -2.45 3.07
C TRP A 109 14.39 -1.52 3.12
N ARG A 110 13.71 -1.52 4.26
CA ARG A 110 12.63 -0.59 4.53
C ARG A 110 13.13 0.47 5.50
N ASP A 111 12.97 1.76 5.16
CA ASP A 111 13.43 2.85 6.04
C ASP A 111 12.43 3.13 7.17
N GLY A 112 12.79 4.07 8.06
CA GLY A 112 11.94 4.45 9.20
C GLY A 112 10.62 5.11 8.83
N ARG A 113 10.44 5.54 7.56
CA ARG A 113 9.19 6.09 7.04
C ARG A 113 8.28 5.03 6.44
N GLY A 114 8.75 3.78 6.35
CA GLY A 114 8.03 2.68 5.72
C GLY A 114 8.21 2.60 4.21
N LEU A 115 9.23 3.27 3.66
CA LEU A 115 9.55 3.25 2.23
C LEU A 115 10.60 2.18 1.92
N TRP A 116 10.46 1.54 0.76
CA TRP A 116 11.36 0.50 0.29
C TRP A 116 12.53 1.12 -0.44
N MET A 117 13.74 0.81 -0.01
CA MET A 117 14.98 1.42 -0.49
C MET A 117 15.89 0.35 -1.09
N VAL A 118 16.51 0.67 -2.22
CA VAL A 118 17.57 -0.13 -2.82
C VAL A 118 18.75 0.76 -3.16
N PRO A 119 19.99 0.26 -3.14
CA PRO A 119 21.14 1.04 -3.60
C PRO A 119 21.05 1.24 -5.11
N VAL A 120 21.39 2.46 -5.58
CA VAL A 120 21.39 2.79 -7.01
C VAL A 120 22.80 3.02 -7.55
N VAL A 121 23.80 2.96 -6.68
CA VAL A 121 25.24 3.02 -7.04
C VAL A 121 25.97 1.89 -6.36
N ASP A 122 26.94 1.29 -7.07
CA ASP A 122 27.85 0.30 -6.52
C ASP A 122 28.98 1.01 -5.76
N ASP A 123 29.30 0.47 -4.60
CA ASP A 123 30.42 0.98 -3.77
C ASP A 123 31.72 0.21 -4.07
#